data_8926dfb6ef923c952fb337e45515765d
#
_entry.id   8926dfb6ef923c952fb337e45515765d
#
_cell.length_a   1.000
_cell.length_b   1.000
_cell.length_c   1.000
_cell.angle_alpha   90.00
_cell.angle_beta   90.00
_cell.angle_gamma   90.00
#
_symmetry.space_group_name_H-M   'P 1'
#
loop_
_entity.id
_entity.type
_entity.pdbx_description
1 polymer ?
#
loop_
_entity_poly.entity_id
_entity_poly.type
_entity_poly.pdbx_seq_one_letter_code
_entity_poly.pdbx_strand_id
1 'polypeptide(L)'
;GIFRPVMHIYALMFVAESGTLYIYYYGWDKMKEGFLKWIHLSMSVVLNIIGTLLMFLANSWIGFMMSPAGVDEQGRFLGNIWHVIHTALWNPLNLHRILGNMAFGGGVVAAYAAYKFLASKTDEDRAHYDWMGYIAMALGVAFLIPLPFAGYWLMREVYAYRQQMGITLMGGLLAWLFIIQATMIGILFLSTN
;
A
#
# COMPACT_ATOMS: atom_id res chain seq x y z
N GLY A 1 21.37 10.85 14.50
CA GLY A 1 20.24 11.67 13.99
C GLY A 1 18.94 11.26 14.63
N ILE A 2 17.93 12.14 14.57
CA ILE A 2 16.62 12.01 15.23
C ILE A 2 15.90 10.68 14.88
N PHE A 3 15.97 10.27 13.62
CA PHE A 3 15.35 9.01 13.12
C PHE A 3 16.16 7.74 13.39
N ARG A 4 17.30 7.82 14.08
CA ARG A 4 18.14 6.63 14.34
C ARG A 4 17.36 5.48 14.99
N PRO A 5 16.54 5.68 16.05
CA PRO A 5 15.75 4.60 16.65
C PRO A 5 14.73 4.01 15.66
N VAL A 6 14.03 4.85 14.91
CA VAL A 6 13.02 4.43 13.91
C VAL A 6 13.66 3.58 12.82
N MET A 7 14.86 3.97 12.34
CA MET A 7 15.60 3.23 11.31
C MET A 7 16.12 1.88 11.80
N HIS A 8 16.49 1.74 13.09
CA HIS A 8 16.85 0.43 13.64
C HIS A 8 15.65 -0.51 13.68
N ILE A 9 14.47 -0.01 14.13
CA ILE A 9 13.24 -0.80 14.14
C ILE A 9 12.86 -1.18 12.70
N TYR A 10 12.95 -0.24 11.77
CA TYR A 10 12.69 -0.49 10.34
C TYR A 10 13.58 -1.62 9.81
N ALA A 11 14.89 -1.57 10.09
CA ALA A 11 15.83 -2.61 9.64
C ALA A 11 15.53 -3.98 10.24
N LEU A 12 15.19 -4.06 11.54
CA LEU A 12 14.80 -5.31 12.19
C LEU A 12 13.51 -5.89 11.60
N MET A 13 12.51 -5.04 11.36
CA MET A 13 11.26 -5.46 10.74
C MET A 13 11.46 -5.91 9.29
N PHE A 14 12.33 -5.25 8.53
CA PHE A 14 12.69 -5.66 7.18
C PHE A 14 13.33 -7.06 7.14
N VAL A 15 14.23 -7.36 8.09
CA VAL A 15 14.81 -8.70 8.23
C VAL A 15 13.72 -9.73 8.59
N ALA A 16 12.81 -9.38 9.50
CA ALA A 16 11.70 -10.26 9.89
C ALA A 16 10.74 -10.51 8.72
N GLU A 17 10.41 -9.49 7.93
CA GLU A 17 9.60 -9.63 6.71
C GLU A 17 10.27 -10.55 5.71
N SER A 18 11.54 -10.30 5.40
CA SER A 18 12.32 -11.08 4.43
C SER A 18 12.43 -12.54 4.85
N GLY A 19 12.70 -12.81 6.14
CA GLY A 19 12.76 -14.17 6.68
C GLY A 19 11.40 -14.89 6.62
N THR A 20 10.33 -14.20 7.00
CA THR A 20 8.98 -14.76 6.94
C THR A 20 8.54 -15.01 5.50
N LEU A 21 8.84 -14.10 4.57
CA LEU A 21 8.57 -14.26 3.14
C LEU A 21 9.32 -15.46 2.57
N TYR A 22 10.58 -15.64 2.95
CA TYR A 22 11.39 -16.79 2.53
C TYR A 22 10.74 -18.11 2.99
N ILE A 23 10.35 -18.20 4.26
CA ILE A 23 9.69 -19.40 4.80
C ILE A 23 8.31 -19.60 4.12
N TYR A 24 7.56 -18.53 3.91
CA TYR A 24 6.26 -18.57 3.23
C TYR A 24 6.40 -19.12 1.80
N TYR A 25 7.33 -18.62 1.02
CA TYR A 25 7.52 -19.00 -0.37
C TYR A 25 8.05 -20.42 -0.52
N TYR A 26 9.14 -20.78 0.17
CA TYR A 26 9.75 -22.11 0.05
C TYR A 26 9.06 -23.18 0.88
N GLY A 27 8.23 -22.80 1.84
CA GLY A 27 7.39 -23.71 2.62
C GLY A 27 6.10 -24.12 1.95
N TRP A 28 5.72 -23.49 0.85
CA TRP A 28 4.42 -23.67 0.18
C TRP A 28 4.04 -25.15 0.00
N ASP A 29 4.92 -25.94 -0.62
CA ASP A 29 4.63 -27.35 -0.91
C ASP A 29 4.59 -28.26 0.33
N LYS A 30 5.28 -27.86 1.40
CA LYS A 30 5.36 -28.61 2.66
C LYS A 30 4.22 -28.30 3.63
N MET A 31 3.52 -27.19 3.42
CA MET A 31 2.49 -26.67 4.33
C MET A 31 1.10 -26.61 3.69
N LYS A 32 0.78 -27.55 2.78
CA LYS A 32 -0.50 -27.59 2.05
C LYS A 32 -1.65 -28.19 2.85
N GLU A 33 -1.35 -29.04 3.84
CA GLU A 33 -2.35 -29.87 4.51
C GLU A 33 -2.26 -29.77 6.05
N GLY A 34 -3.34 -30.17 6.70
CA GLY A 34 -3.41 -30.27 8.16
C GLY A 34 -3.16 -28.97 8.90
N PHE A 35 -2.55 -29.04 10.07
CA PHE A 35 -2.24 -27.89 10.91
C PHE A 35 -1.22 -26.93 10.27
N LEU A 36 -0.29 -27.45 9.47
CA LEU A 36 0.72 -26.65 8.76
C LEU A 36 0.11 -25.67 7.76
N LYS A 37 -1.03 -26.00 7.16
CA LYS A 37 -1.80 -25.10 6.29
C LYS A 37 -2.23 -23.82 7.04
N TRP A 38 -2.69 -23.97 8.29
CA TRP A 38 -3.09 -22.82 9.09
C TRP A 38 -1.90 -21.95 9.52
N ILE A 39 -0.75 -22.58 9.81
CA ILE A 39 0.50 -21.84 10.02
C ILE A 39 0.88 -21.05 8.78
N HIS A 40 0.80 -21.65 7.61
CA HIS A 40 1.11 -20.98 6.34
C HIS A 40 0.17 -19.79 6.07
N LEU A 41 -1.13 -19.97 6.30
CA LEU A 41 -2.10 -18.88 6.17
C LEU A 41 -1.82 -17.75 7.18
N SER A 42 -1.47 -18.08 8.42
CA SER A 42 -1.12 -17.05 9.41
C SER A 42 0.15 -16.28 9.05
N MET A 43 1.12 -16.93 8.38
CA MET A 43 2.32 -16.23 7.87
C MET A 43 1.97 -15.16 6.84
N SER A 44 0.98 -15.37 5.97
CA SER A 44 0.54 -14.35 5.02
C SER A 44 -0.06 -13.12 5.73
N VAL A 45 -0.80 -13.34 6.82
CA VAL A 45 -1.34 -12.25 7.64
C VAL A 45 -0.21 -11.50 8.34
N VAL A 46 0.75 -12.21 8.93
CA VAL A 46 1.92 -11.62 9.59
C VAL A 46 2.74 -10.79 8.60
N LEU A 47 2.99 -11.30 7.38
CA LEU A 47 3.67 -10.55 6.32
C LEU A 47 2.97 -9.24 5.99
N ASN A 48 1.64 -9.26 5.84
CA ASN A 48 0.87 -8.05 5.57
C ASN A 48 0.95 -7.04 6.72
N ILE A 49 0.92 -7.51 7.97
CA ILE A 49 1.09 -6.65 9.15
C ILE A 49 2.48 -6.02 9.17
N ILE A 50 3.54 -6.81 9.01
CA ILE A 50 4.93 -6.31 9.01
C ILE A 50 5.13 -5.32 7.86
N GLY A 51 4.69 -5.64 6.64
CA GLY A 51 4.80 -4.76 5.49
C GLY A 51 4.04 -3.44 5.68
N THR A 52 2.87 -3.48 6.31
CA THR A 52 2.11 -2.27 6.66
C THR A 52 2.86 -1.42 7.70
N LEU A 53 3.43 -2.03 8.73
CA LEU A 53 4.22 -1.31 9.73
C LEU A 53 5.51 -0.72 9.13
N LEU A 54 6.19 -1.45 8.26
CA LEU A 54 7.34 -0.93 7.49
C LEU A 54 6.95 0.29 6.66
N MET A 55 5.81 0.23 5.99
CA MET A 55 5.28 1.36 5.24
C MET A 55 5.03 2.58 6.16
N PHE A 56 4.46 2.39 7.34
CA PHE A 56 4.21 3.46 8.31
C PHE A 56 5.51 4.10 8.80
N LEU A 57 6.53 3.29 9.07
CA LEU A 57 7.84 3.78 9.48
C LEU A 57 8.54 4.55 8.34
N ALA A 58 8.49 4.04 7.11
CA ALA A 58 9.03 4.74 5.94
C ALA A 58 8.30 6.06 5.69
N ASN A 59 6.98 6.08 5.82
CA ASN A 59 6.17 7.29 5.63
C ASN A 59 6.41 8.33 6.73
N SER A 60 6.85 7.95 7.93
CA SER A 60 7.26 8.90 8.96
C SER A 60 8.47 9.74 8.52
N TRP A 61 9.43 9.10 7.88
CA TRP A 61 10.59 9.79 7.30
C TRP A 61 10.19 10.73 6.15
N ILE A 62 9.39 10.24 5.22
CA ILE A 62 8.92 11.02 4.08
C ILE A 62 8.09 12.23 4.57
N GLY A 63 7.16 12.00 5.49
CA GLY A 63 6.33 13.05 6.08
C GLY A 63 7.18 14.11 6.80
N PHE A 64 8.18 13.70 7.56
CA PHE A 64 9.07 14.62 8.27
C PHE A 64 9.90 15.50 7.32
N MET A 65 10.39 14.95 6.21
CA MET A 65 11.14 15.75 5.22
C MET A 65 10.29 16.86 4.57
N MET A 66 8.99 16.63 4.46
CA MET A 66 8.05 17.56 3.82
C MET A 66 7.44 18.54 4.82
N SER A 67 7.11 18.08 6.03
CA SER A 67 6.47 18.85 7.11
C SER A 67 7.12 18.54 8.46
N PRO A 68 8.33 19.04 8.73
CA PRO A 68 9.05 18.77 9.98
C PRO A 68 8.22 19.14 11.21
N ALA A 69 8.16 18.21 12.18
CA ALA A 69 7.51 18.42 13.47
C ALA A 69 8.37 17.81 14.59
N GLY A 70 8.17 18.23 15.85
CA GLY A 70 8.94 17.76 17.00
C GLY A 70 10.39 18.26 17.04
N VAL A 71 10.68 19.34 16.30
CA VAL A 71 11.96 20.05 16.28
C VAL A 71 11.75 21.55 16.49
N ASP A 72 12.76 22.23 17.06
CA ASP A 72 12.75 23.69 17.16
C ASP A 72 13.14 24.38 15.83
N GLU A 73 13.16 25.72 15.83
CA GLU A 73 13.53 26.52 14.64
C GLU A 73 14.97 26.28 14.17
N GLN A 74 15.84 25.80 15.05
CA GLN A 74 17.22 25.41 14.74
C GLN A 74 17.36 23.93 14.33
N GLY A 75 16.24 23.18 14.22
CA GLY A 75 16.20 21.77 13.85
C GLY A 75 16.63 20.81 14.97
N ARG A 76 16.66 21.27 16.23
CA ARG A 76 17.01 20.43 17.39
C ARG A 76 15.79 19.67 17.88
N PHE A 77 15.99 18.40 18.24
CA PHE A 77 14.94 17.50 18.71
C PHE A 77 14.37 17.94 20.06
N LEU A 78 13.05 18.06 20.15
CA LEU A 78 12.31 18.45 21.34
C LEU A 78 12.03 17.32 22.34
N GLY A 79 12.61 16.14 22.12
CA GLY A 79 12.53 15.02 23.07
C GLY A 79 11.35 14.05 22.85
N ASN A 80 10.39 14.37 21.99
CA ASN A 80 9.24 13.50 21.71
C ASN A 80 9.28 12.94 20.28
N ILE A 81 9.70 11.66 20.15
CA ILE A 81 9.77 10.98 18.85
C ILE A 81 8.40 10.79 18.18
N TRP A 82 7.33 10.75 18.98
CA TRP A 82 5.97 10.60 18.47
C TRP A 82 5.55 11.80 17.62
N HIS A 83 5.92 13.02 18.02
CA HIS A 83 5.68 14.23 17.23
C HIS A 83 6.48 14.25 15.94
N VAL A 84 7.67 13.65 15.93
CA VAL A 84 8.51 13.54 14.73
C VAL A 84 7.92 12.54 13.72
N ILE A 85 7.33 11.46 14.20
CA ILE A 85 6.66 10.44 13.37
C ILE A 85 5.32 10.96 12.83
N HIS A 86 4.48 11.54 13.71
CA HIS A 86 3.13 12.01 13.39
C HIS A 86 3.12 13.44 12.86
N THR A 87 3.80 13.67 11.75
CA THR A 87 3.70 14.93 11.03
C THR A 87 2.32 15.09 10.36
N ALA A 88 1.98 16.31 9.94
CA ALA A 88 0.70 16.55 9.27
C ALA A 88 0.46 15.68 8.04
N LEU A 89 1.52 15.30 7.32
CA LEU A 89 1.42 14.43 6.15
C LEU A 89 1.34 12.95 6.47
N TRP A 90 1.68 12.51 7.70
CA TRP A 90 1.79 11.09 8.01
C TRP A 90 0.46 10.33 7.87
N ASN A 91 -0.64 10.87 8.41
CA ASN A 91 -1.96 10.23 8.33
C ASN A 91 -2.51 10.17 6.90
N PRO A 92 -2.59 11.27 6.14
CA PRO A 92 -3.11 11.22 4.79
C PRO A 92 -2.23 10.38 3.85
N LEU A 93 -0.92 10.39 4.02
CA LEU A 93 0.00 9.56 3.24
C LEU A 93 -0.22 8.07 3.51
N ASN A 94 -0.36 7.67 4.78
CA ASN A 94 -0.62 6.27 5.15
C ASN A 94 -1.97 5.79 4.63
N LEU A 95 -3.03 6.59 4.80
CA LEU A 95 -4.35 6.22 4.28
C LEU A 95 -4.33 6.06 2.76
N HIS A 96 -3.75 7.04 2.05
CA HIS A 96 -3.65 6.97 0.59
C HIS A 96 -2.88 5.72 0.12
N ARG A 97 -1.77 5.39 0.77
CA ARG A 97 -0.96 4.21 0.42
C ARG A 97 -1.65 2.89 0.76
N ILE A 98 -2.36 2.78 1.90
CA ILE A 98 -3.15 1.58 2.23
C ILE A 98 -4.20 1.33 1.14
N LEU A 99 -5.00 2.33 0.80
CA LEU A 99 -6.03 2.22 -0.23
C LEU A 99 -5.41 1.87 -1.59
N GLY A 100 -4.29 2.52 -1.95
CA GLY A 100 -3.56 2.24 -3.17
C GLY A 100 -2.99 0.82 -3.22
N ASN A 101 -2.44 0.32 -2.12
CA ASN A 101 -1.92 -1.05 -2.03
C ASN A 101 -3.03 -2.09 -2.20
N MET A 102 -4.21 -1.86 -1.59
CA MET A 102 -5.37 -2.74 -1.73
C MET A 102 -5.91 -2.75 -3.17
N ALA A 103 -6.04 -1.57 -3.77
CA ALA A 103 -6.46 -1.44 -5.17
C ALA A 103 -5.46 -2.13 -6.13
N PHE A 104 -4.16 -1.91 -5.93
CA PHE A 104 -3.11 -2.54 -6.72
C PHE A 104 -3.09 -4.06 -6.56
N GLY A 105 -3.19 -4.55 -5.32
CA GLY A 105 -3.26 -5.98 -5.02
C GLY A 105 -4.44 -6.66 -5.71
N GLY A 106 -5.62 -6.05 -5.65
CA GLY A 106 -6.80 -6.51 -6.39
C GLY A 106 -6.56 -6.57 -7.90
N GLY A 107 -5.95 -5.54 -8.47
CA GLY A 107 -5.59 -5.51 -9.90
C GLY A 107 -4.61 -6.60 -10.31
N VAL A 108 -3.58 -6.86 -9.50
CA VAL A 108 -2.58 -7.92 -9.77
C VAL A 108 -3.24 -9.31 -9.74
N VAL A 109 -4.07 -9.58 -8.71
CA VAL A 109 -4.78 -10.87 -8.61
C VAL A 109 -5.78 -11.04 -9.75
N ALA A 110 -6.51 -9.98 -10.13
CA ALA A 110 -7.43 -10.01 -11.26
C ALA A 110 -6.70 -10.28 -12.60
N ALA A 111 -5.56 -9.64 -12.83
CA ALA A 111 -4.74 -9.88 -14.02
C ALA A 111 -4.21 -11.33 -14.08
N TYR A 112 -3.76 -11.87 -12.94
CA TYR A 112 -3.35 -13.27 -12.83
C TYR A 112 -4.52 -14.21 -13.12
N ALA A 113 -5.67 -13.96 -12.53
CA ALA A 113 -6.89 -14.75 -12.74
C ALA A 113 -7.32 -14.74 -14.21
N ALA A 114 -7.32 -13.58 -14.86
CA ALA A 114 -7.64 -13.45 -16.28
C ALA A 114 -6.66 -14.25 -17.17
N TYR A 115 -5.35 -14.16 -16.90
CA TYR A 115 -4.35 -14.95 -17.62
C TYR A 115 -4.59 -16.44 -17.47
N LYS A 116 -4.85 -16.91 -16.25
CA LYS A 116 -5.12 -18.30 -15.96
C LYS A 116 -6.44 -18.78 -16.57
N PHE A 117 -7.48 -17.97 -16.53
CA PHE A 117 -8.77 -18.25 -17.17
C PHE A 117 -8.61 -18.51 -18.65
N LEU A 118 -7.87 -17.66 -19.36
CA LEU A 118 -7.59 -17.82 -20.79
C LEU A 118 -6.74 -19.06 -21.11
N ALA A 119 -5.84 -19.45 -20.19
CA ALA A 119 -4.99 -20.62 -20.35
C ALA A 119 -5.65 -21.92 -19.88
N SER A 120 -6.78 -21.88 -19.20
CA SER A 120 -7.47 -23.04 -18.63
C SER A 120 -8.06 -23.94 -19.72
N LYS A 121 -7.86 -25.25 -19.53
CA LYS A 121 -8.37 -26.27 -20.45
C LYS A 121 -9.65 -26.95 -19.94
N THR A 122 -9.95 -26.85 -18.66
CA THR A 122 -11.13 -27.43 -18.01
C THR A 122 -12.13 -26.35 -17.63
N ASP A 123 -13.41 -26.69 -17.61
CA ASP A 123 -14.46 -25.75 -17.20
C ASP A 123 -14.41 -25.47 -15.68
N GLU A 124 -13.92 -26.42 -14.88
CA GLU A 124 -13.73 -26.25 -13.44
C GLU A 124 -12.65 -25.20 -13.15
N ASP A 125 -11.49 -25.27 -13.82
CA ASP A 125 -10.44 -24.27 -13.70
C ASP A 125 -10.92 -22.88 -14.15
N ARG A 126 -11.68 -22.82 -15.26
CA ARG A 126 -12.26 -21.57 -15.74
C ARG A 126 -13.19 -20.95 -14.70
N ALA A 127 -14.11 -21.74 -14.14
CA ALA A 127 -15.02 -21.25 -13.11
C ALA A 127 -14.27 -20.76 -11.85
N HIS A 128 -13.20 -21.44 -11.45
CA HIS A 128 -12.36 -21.04 -10.33
C HIS A 128 -11.68 -19.68 -10.58
N TYR A 129 -11.03 -19.53 -11.74
CA TYR A 129 -10.32 -18.26 -12.05
C TYR A 129 -11.27 -17.13 -12.38
N ASP A 130 -12.44 -17.40 -12.94
CA ASP A 130 -13.50 -16.40 -13.12
C ASP A 130 -13.97 -15.85 -11.78
N TRP A 131 -14.31 -16.71 -10.83
CA TRP A 131 -14.69 -16.32 -9.48
C TRP A 131 -13.58 -15.53 -8.77
N MET A 132 -12.33 -16.01 -8.87
CA MET A 132 -11.19 -15.33 -8.26
C MET A 132 -10.98 -13.94 -8.87
N GLY A 133 -11.07 -13.82 -10.19
CA GLY A 133 -10.94 -12.55 -10.90
C GLY A 133 -12.04 -11.57 -10.55
N TYR A 134 -13.27 -12.04 -10.47
CA TYR A 134 -14.43 -11.22 -10.06
C TYR A 134 -14.25 -10.63 -8.65
N ILE A 135 -13.91 -11.47 -7.66
CA ILE A 135 -13.69 -11.00 -6.29
C ILE A 135 -12.51 -10.01 -6.21
N ALA A 136 -11.41 -10.33 -6.88
CA ALA A 136 -10.24 -9.46 -6.90
C ALA A 136 -10.52 -8.10 -7.56
N MET A 137 -11.26 -8.10 -8.67
CA MET A 137 -11.69 -6.88 -9.36
C MET A 137 -12.65 -6.05 -8.50
N ALA A 138 -13.64 -6.70 -7.89
CA ALA A 138 -14.60 -6.03 -7.00
C ALA A 138 -13.88 -5.35 -5.83
N LEU A 139 -12.94 -6.02 -5.19
CA LEU A 139 -12.10 -5.43 -4.13
C LEU A 139 -11.23 -4.28 -4.67
N GLY A 140 -10.55 -4.49 -5.80
CA GLY A 140 -9.73 -3.44 -6.42
C GLY A 140 -10.52 -2.17 -6.70
N VAL A 141 -11.70 -2.28 -7.31
CA VAL A 141 -12.60 -1.14 -7.60
C VAL A 141 -13.13 -0.52 -6.32
N ALA A 142 -13.53 -1.31 -5.31
CA ALA A 142 -14.01 -0.80 -4.04
C ALA A 142 -12.97 0.10 -3.34
N PHE A 143 -11.68 -0.23 -3.43
CA PHE A 143 -10.61 0.61 -2.86
C PHE A 143 -10.20 1.77 -3.78
N LEU A 144 -10.43 1.69 -5.09
CA LEU A 144 -10.21 2.81 -6.01
C LEU A 144 -11.19 3.97 -5.77
N ILE A 145 -12.41 3.69 -5.28
CA ILE A 145 -13.42 4.74 -5.02
C ILE A 145 -12.96 5.73 -3.94
N PRO A 146 -12.53 5.31 -2.73
CA PRO A 146 -12.06 6.23 -1.70
C PRO A 146 -10.65 6.77 -1.95
N LEU A 147 -9.86 6.17 -2.84
CA LEU A 147 -8.47 6.54 -3.10
C LEU A 147 -8.28 8.01 -3.54
N PRO A 148 -9.08 8.60 -4.46
CA PRO A 148 -8.99 10.01 -4.83
C PRO A 148 -9.26 10.97 -3.66
N PHE A 149 -10.17 10.62 -2.75
CA PHE A 149 -10.45 11.45 -1.57
C PHE A 149 -9.27 11.46 -0.60
N ALA A 150 -8.64 10.33 -0.37
CA ALA A 150 -7.41 10.25 0.41
C ALA A 150 -6.26 10.98 -0.29
N GLY A 151 -6.18 10.89 -1.61
CA GLY A 151 -5.24 11.64 -2.44
C GLY A 151 -5.45 13.15 -2.34
N TYR A 152 -6.70 13.62 -2.38
CA TYR A 152 -7.02 15.02 -2.18
C TYR A 152 -6.58 15.52 -0.80
N TRP A 153 -6.88 14.76 0.26
CA TRP A 153 -6.42 15.11 1.61
C TRP A 153 -4.89 15.22 1.67
N LEU A 154 -4.17 14.23 1.13
CA LEU A 154 -2.71 14.27 1.06
C LEU A 154 -2.21 15.51 0.31
N MET A 155 -2.78 15.82 -0.85
CA MET A 155 -2.37 16.97 -1.66
C MET A 155 -2.67 18.31 -0.98
N ARG A 156 -3.77 18.41 -0.25
CA ARG A 156 -4.09 19.60 0.56
C ARG A 156 -3.01 19.87 1.61
N GLU A 157 -2.55 18.82 2.31
CA GLU A 157 -1.48 18.98 3.31
C GLU A 157 -0.14 19.30 2.64
N VAL A 158 0.20 18.66 1.52
CA VAL A 158 1.40 19.02 0.72
C VAL A 158 1.36 20.47 0.31
N TYR A 159 0.23 20.96 -0.20
CA TYR A 159 0.07 22.37 -0.60
C TYR A 159 0.24 23.32 0.59
N ALA A 160 -0.30 22.98 1.76
CA ALA A 160 -0.22 23.81 2.96
C ALA A 160 1.24 23.99 3.45
N TYR A 161 2.06 22.94 3.36
CA TYR A 161 3.46 22.99 3.85
C TYR A 161 4.50 23.29 2.78
N ARG A 162 4.20 22.97 1.51
CA ARG A 162 5.11 23.15 0.36
C ARG A 162 4.30 23.55 -0.87
N GLN A 163 3.79 24.78 -0.85
CA GLN A 163 2.89 25.31 -1.89
C GLN A 163 3.43 25.10 -3.31
N GLN A 164 4.70 25.40 -3.57
CA GLN A 164 5.33 25.22 -4.89
C GLN A 164 5.27 23.76 -5.34
N MET A 165 5.53 22.83 -4.43
CA MET A 165 5.46 21.41 -4.72
C MET A 165 4.02 20.97 -4.99
N GLY A 166 3.06 21.45 -4.20
CA GLY A 166 1.64 21.19 -4.42
C GLY A 166 1.16 21.65 -5.79
N ILE A 167 1.53 22.86 -6.20
CA ILE A 167 1.21 23.40 -7.52
C ILE A 167 1.83 22.53 -8.62
N THR A 168 3.10 22.17 -8.51
CA THR A 168 3.81 21.35 -9.50
C THR A 168 3.18 19.95 -9.63
N LEU A 169 2.78 19.34 -8.51
CA LEU A 169 2.12 18.03 -8.51
C LEU A 169 0.72 18.09 -9.11
N MET A 170 -0.07 19.14 -8.79
CA MET A 170 -1.47 19.26 -9.26
C MET A 170 -1.58 19.79 -10.69
N GLY A 171 -0.67 20.65 -11.12
CA GLY A 171 -0.67 21.26 -12.44
C GLY A 171 0.27 20.61 -13.47
N GLY A 172 1.13 19.70 -13.04
CA GLY A 172 2.14 19.05 -13.87
C GLY A 172 1.78 17.65 -14.34
N LEU A 173 2.80 16.81 -14.51
CA LEU A 173 2.67 15.44 -15.00
C LEU A 173 1.67 14.59 -14.20
N LEU A 174 1.58 14.82 -12.87
CA LEU A 174 0.65 14.06 -12.01
C LEU A 174 -0.81 14.40 -12.26
N ALA A 175 -1.14 15.56 -12.84
CA ALA A 175 -2.51 15.86 -13.27
C ALA A 175 -3.00 14.86 -14.32
N TRP A 176 -2.12 14.46 -15.24
CA TRP A 176 -2.42 13.42 -16.22
C TRP A 176 -2.64 12.05 -15.57
N LEU A 177 -1.91 11.71 -14.50
CA LEU A 177 -2.12 10.46 -13.76
C LEU A 177 -3.51 10.44 -13.10
N PHE A 178 -4.03 11.57 -12.61
CA PHE A 178 -5.40 11.67 -12.11
C PHE A 178 -6.43 11.37 -13.21
N ILE A 179 -6.24 11.93 -14.41
CA ILE A 179 -7.14 11.68 -15.55
C ILE A 179 -7.09 10.21 -15.94
N ILE A 180 -5.90 9.64 -16.03
CA ILE A 180 -5.71 8.20 -16.34
C ILE A 180 -6.39 7.34 -15.28
N GLN A 181 -6.18 7.63 -13.98
CA GLN A 181 -6.80 6.89 -12.89
C GLN A 181 -8.33 6.99 -12.95
N ALA A 182 -8.90 8.17 -13.15
CA ALA A 182 -10.35 8.35 -13.27
C ALA A 182 -10.91 7.58 -14.47
N THR A 183 -10.21 7.60 -15.60
CA THR A 183 -10.59 6.84 -16.80
C THR A 183 -10.54 5.34 -16.54
N MET A 184 -9.50 4.85 -15.89
CA MET A 184 -9.38 3.43 -15.52
C MET A 184 -10.48 2.98 -14.56
N ILE A 185 -10.82 3.79 -13.55
CA ILE A 185 -11.95 3.51 -12.65
C ILE A 185 -13.24 3.38 -13.46
N GLY A 186 -13.49 4.31 -14.38
CA GLY A 186 -14.66 4.27 -15.26
C GLY A 186 -14.72 3.00 -16.11
N ILE A 187 -13.59 2.64 -16.77
CA ILE A 187 -13.51 1.43 -17.60
C ILE A 187 -13.74 0.17 -16.73
N LEU A 188 -13.07 0.06 -15.58
CA LEU A 188 -13.23 -1.07 -14.68
C LEU A 188 -14.66 -1.18 -14.16
N PHE A 189 -15.27 -0.07 -13.78
CA PHE A 189 -16.67 -0.04 -13.35
C PHE A 189 -17.62 -0.53 -14.45
N LEU A 190 -17.43 -0.07 -15.69
CA LEU A 190 -18.26 -0.51 -16.82
C LEU A 190 -18.02 -1.96 -17.21
N SER A 191 -16.81 -2.48 -17.00
CA SER A 191 -16.46 -3.87 -17.33
C SER A 191 -16.92 -4.87 -16.27
N THR A 192 -17.26 -4.42 -15.05
CA THR A 192 -17.73 -5.27 -13.94
C THR A 192 -19.25 -5.30 -13.81
N ASN A 193 -19.96 -4.51 -14.58
CA ASN A 193 -21.43 -4.50 -14.70
C ASN A 193 -21.87 -5.09 -16.04
#